data_7ed277287dd414af43061a4835506d95
#
_entry.id   7ed277287dd414af43061a4835506d95
#
_cell.length_a   1.000
_cell.length_b   1.000
_cell.length_c   1.000
_cell.angle_alpha   90.00
_cell.angle_beta   90.00
_cell.angle_gamma   90.00
#
_symmetry.space_group_name_H-M   'P 1'
#
loop_
_entity.id
_entity.type
_entity.pdbx_description
1 polymer ?
#
loop_
_entity_poly.entity_id
_entity_poly.type
_entity_poly.pdbx_seq_one_letter_code
_entity_poly.pdbx_strand_id
1 'polypeptide(L)'
;MTAKLLSPDDLRAKPAREDFITLPDSLGTRFLLTVDTEEEFDWSAPFDRESRRVTIGESMQCGQNYFRAAGVRPLYVTDYPVIDDPRVGPMLAEWQAEDEADIGAHCHPWVNPPHEEAVSATNSFAGNLPEALEREKISRLRDRIAEVTGKTPVSFRAGRYGVGPNTGRILTDLGFQLDTSVRSRFDYSGEDGPDFSGMPVKPWRMGPDKALIELPLSTAYVGALAGIGDTFLPALTQGGLAAGLLSRSGLLQRIPLTPEGISATQAIRAIDALLASGLKLLVFSFHSPTL
;
A
#
# COMPACT_ATOMS: atom_id res chain seq x y z
N MET A 1 -20.97 10.31 -21.23
CA MET A 1 -21.14 9.33 -20.13
C MET A 1 -20.97 10.09 -18.83
N THR A 2 -22.01 10.22 -18.03
CA THR A 2 -21.91 10.80 -16.69
C THR A 2 -21.09 9.85 -15.81
N ALA A 3 -19.94 10.32 -15.30
CA ALA A 3 -19.16 9.56 -14.35
C ALA A 3 -20.07 9.20 -13.15
N LYS A 4 -20.21 7.91 -12.88
CA LYS A 4 -20.97 7.42 -11.73
C LYS A 4 -20.21 7.91 -10.47
N LEU A 5 -20.85 8.72 -9.65
CA LEU A 5 -20.29 9.12 -8.36
C LEU A 5 -20.04 7.86 -7.53
N LEU A 6 -18.80 7.68 -7.09
CA LEU A 6 -18.43 6.58 -6.21
C LEU A 6 -19.04 6.81 -4.82
N SER A 7 -19.29 5.72 -4.09
CA SER A 7 -19.72 5.80 -2.70
C SER A 7 -18.60 6.44 -1.84
N PRO A 8 -18.95 7.20 -0.79
CA PRO A 8 -17.95 7.67 0.18
C PRO A 8 -17.16 6.54 0.87
N ASP A 9 -17.70 5.33 0.87
CA ASP A 9 -17.06 4.13 1.42
C ASP A 9 -16.11 3.44 0.42
N ASP A 10 -16.07 3.92 -0.82
CA ASP A 10 -15.20 3.39 -1.86
C ASP A 10 -13.81 4.03 -1.75
N LEU A 11 -12.78 3.22 -1.50
CA LEU A 11 -11.38 3.66 -1.38
C LEU A 11 -10.84 4.39 -2.63
N ARG A 12 -11.54 4.28 -3.76
CA ARG A 12 -11.22 4.97 -5.01
C ARG A 12 -11.87 6.35 -5.12
N ALA A 13 -12.77 6.68 -4.17
CA ALA A 13 -13.40 7.99 -4.13
C ALA A 13 -12.45 9.04 -3.57
N LYS A 14 -12.41 10.22 -4.21
CA LYS A 14 -11.64 11.34 -3.67
C LYS A 14 -12.27 11.80 -2.35
N PRO A 15 -11.44 12.00 -1.29
CA PRO A 15 -11.94 12.53 -0.02
C PRO A 15 -12.48 13.94 -0.17
N ALA A 16 -13.52 14.26 0.58
CA ALA A 16 -13.97 15.62 0.76
C ALA A 16 -12.99 16.41 1.66
N ARG A 17 -13.10 17.73 1.67
CA ARG A 17 -12.16 18.58 2.43
C ARG A 17 -12.21 18.29 3.94
N GLU A 18 -13.38 17.99 4.46
CA GLU A 18 -13.63 17.67 5.86
C GLU A 18 -13.12 16.29 6.28
N ASP A 19 -12.80 15.41 5.34
CA ASP A 19 -12.30 14.07 5.61
C ASP A 19 -10.81 14.06 5.96
N PHE A 20 -10.06 15.07 5.52
CA PHE A 20 -8.63 15.12 5.78
C PHE A 20 -8.30 15.19 7.26
N ILE A 21 -7.32 14.39 7.67
CA ILE A 21 -6.81 14.39 9.03
C ILE A 21 -5.85 15.55 9.21
N THR A 22 -6.15 16.41 10.18
CA THR A 22 -5.23 17.45 10.62
C THR A 22 -4.34 16.89 11.72
N LEU A 23 -3.08 16.70 11.42
CA LEU A 23 -2.08 16.27 12.39
C LEU A 23 -1.64 17.46 13.25
N PRO A 24 -1.57 17.32 14.59
CA PRO A 24 -1.16 18.40 15.48
C PRO A 24 0.29 18.82 15.21
N ASP A 25 0.60 20.10 15.46
CA ASP A 25 1.97 20.63 15.26
C ASP A 25 2.99 19.96 16.17
N SER A 26 2.56 19.56 17.37
CA SER A 26 3.38 18.82 18.33
C SER A 26 3.84 17.45 17.84
N LEU A 27 3.18 16.87 16.83
CA LEU A 27 3.61 15.62 16.21
C LEU A 27 4.94 15.80 15.47
N GLY A 28 5.19 17.01 14.92
CA GLY A 28 6.31 17.28 14.02
C GLY A 28 6.20 16.45 12.74
N THR A 29 7.33 16.25 12.05
CA THR A 29 7.41 15.36 10.90
C THR A 29 7.60 13.92 11.38
N ARG A 30 6.85 12.98 10.77
CA ARG A 30 6.96 11.56 11.03
C ARG A 30 7.18 10.79 9.74
N PHE A 31 7.82 9.66 9.89
CA PHE A 31 8.11 8.70 8.83
C PHE A 31 7.53 7.35 9.24
N LEU A 32 6.71 6.78 8.40
CA LEU A 32 6.19 5.44 8.53
C LEU A 32 6.88 4.55 7.49
N LEU A 33 7.52 3.49 7.95
CA LEU A 33 8.07 2.45 7.09
C LEU A 33 7.07 1.31 6.99
N THR A 34 6.64 1.00 5.78
CA THR A 34 5.81 -0.18 5.50
C THR A 34 6.57 -1.15 4.61
N VAL A 35 6.50 -2.43 4.94
CA VAL A 35 7.14 -3.51 4.17
C VAL A 35 6.04 -4.44 3.68
N ASP A 36 5.86 -4.50 2.36
CA ASP A 36 4.98 -5.46 1.73
C ASP A 36 5.69 -6.82 1.83
N THR A 37 5.22 -7.61 2.80
CA THR A 37 5.87 -8.85 3.22
C THR A 37 5.14 -9.99 2.54
N GLU A 38 5.69 -10.39 1.41
CA GLU A 38 5.00 -11.20 0.43
C GLU A 38 5.87 -12.36 -0.08
N GLU A 39 5.20 -13.33 -0.70
CA GLU A 39 5.84 -14.43 -1.39
C GLU A 39 6.73 -13.94 -2.54
N GLU A 40 7.73 -14.74 -2.88
CA GLU A 40 8.63 -14.46 -4.01
C GLU A 40 7.91 -14.77 -5.33
N PHE A 41 7.23 -13.76 -5.87
CA PHE A 41 6.49 -13.88 -7.12
C PHE A 41 7.31 -13.35 -8.30
N ASP A 42 7.36 -14.13 -9.39
CA ASP A 42 7.93 -13.67 -10.67
C ASP A 42 6.91 -12.85 -11.45
N TRP A 43 7.01 -11.54 -11.39
CA TRP A 43 6.11 -10.60 -12.07
C TRP A 43 6.13 -10.69 -13.60
N SER A 44 7.08 -11.44 -14.19
CA SER A 44 7.10 -11.74 -15.64
C SER A 44 6.33 -13.02 -15.99
N ALA A 45 5.96 -13.83 -14.99
CA ALA A 45 5.20 -15.05 -15.13
C ALA A 45 3.69 -14.82 -14.98
N PRO A 46 2.83 -15.73 -15.48
CA PRO A 46 1.42 -15.73 -15.16
C PRO A 46 1.17 -15.92 -13.66
N PHE A 47 0.07 -15.36 -13.14
CA PHE A 47 -0.36 -15.62 -11.76
C PHE A 47 -0.65 -17.11 -11.57
N ASP A 48 -0.17 -17.68 -10.45
CA ASP A 48 -0.31 -19.09 -10.10
C ASP A 48 -0.51 -19.26 -8.60
N ARG A 49 -1.43 -20.13 -8.20
CA ARG A 49 -1.68 -20.49 -6.78
C ARG A 49 -0.51 -21.18 -6.10
N GLU A 50 0.33 -21.84 -6.89
CA GLU A 50 1.53 -22.53 -6.40
C GLU A 50 2.73 -21.60 -6.20
N SER A 51 2.64 -20.32 -6.61
CA SER A 51 3.65 -19.30 -6.35
C SER A 51 3.63 -18.87 -4.90
N ARG A 52 4.10 -19.76 -3.98
CA ARG A 52 4.05 -19.59 -2.51
C ARG A 52 5.42 -19.64 -1.87
N ARG A 53 6.45 -19.41 -2.65
CA ARG A 53 7.82 -19.52 -2.15
C ARG A 53 8.13 -18.40 -1.16
N VAL A 54 8.71 -18.78 0.00
CA VAL A 54 9.14 -17.86 1.06
C VAL A 54 10.56 -18.23 1.48
N THR A 55 11.57 -17.48 1.02
CA THR A 55 12.97 -17.66 1.41
C THR A 55 13.59 -16.44 2.08
N ILE A 56 12.81 -15.38 2.24
CA ILE A 56 13.21 -14.05 2.73
C ILE A 56 13.60 -13.97 4.22
N GLY A 57 13.47 -15.06 5.00
CA GLY A 57 13.61 -14.99 6.46
C GLY A 57 14.95 -14.41 6.95
N GLU A 58 16.08 -14.81 6.35
CA GLU A 58 17.40 -14.30 6.75
C GLU A 58 17.59 -12.83 6.39
N SER A 59 17.18 -12.42 5.19
CA SER A 59 17.27 -11.02 4.76
C SER A 59 16.35 -10.11 5.56
N MET A 60 15.13 -10.57 5.88
CA MET A 60 14.23 -9.86 6.78
C MET A 60 14.83 -9.68 8.18
N GLN A 61 15.48 -10.71 8.73
CA GLN A 61 16.17 -10.60 10.03
C GLN A 61 17.29 -9.56 9.98
N CYS A 62 18.07 -9.52 8.90
CA CYS A 62 19.09 -8.48 8.71
C CYS A 62 18.47 -7.09 8.63
N GLY A 63 17.38 -6.94 7.87
CA GLY A 63 16.62 -5.69 7.76
C GLY A 63 16.08 -5.23 9.10
N GLN A 64 15.45 -6.12 9.87
CA GLN A 64 14.90 -5.80 11.19
C GLN A 64 16.01 -5.38 12.18
N ASN A 65 17.16 -6.02 12.16
CA ASN A 65 18.29 -5.61 12.99
C ASN A 65 18.76 -4.18 12.65
N TYR A 66 18.76 -3.82 11.36
CA TYR A 66 19.06 -2.46 10.92
C TYR A 66 18.01 -1.46 11.39
N PHE A 67 16.71 -1.77 11.25
CA PHE A 67 15.61 -0.90 11.68
C PHE A 67 15.64 -0.71 13.19
N ARG A 68 15.88 -1.77 13.97
CA ARG A 68 16.07 -1.71 15.43
C ARG A 68 17.21 -0.77 15.81
N ALA A 69 18.37 -0.92 15.15
CA ALA A 69 19.53 -0.05 15.39
C ALA A 69 19.28 1.41 15.03
N ALA A 70 18.41 1.67 14.03
CA ALA A 70 18.00 3.01 13.62
C ALA A 70 16.84 3.58 14.46
N GLY A 71 16.28 2.83 15.40
CA GLY A 71 15.11 3.23 16.19
C GLY A 71 13.82 3.31 15.35
N VAL A 72 13.74 2.54 14.26
CA VAL A 72 12.58 2.46 13.38
C VAL A 72 11.77 1.22 13.71
N ARG A 73 10.46 1.40 13.92
CA ARG A 73 9.47 0.33 14.09
C ARG A 73 8.66 0.20 12.80
N PRO A 74 8.94 -0.79 11.94
CA PRO A 74 8.22 -0.96 10.69
C PRO A 74 6.82 -1.55 10.89
N LEU A 75 5.95 -1.29 9.90
CA LEU A 75 4.72 -2.05 9.70
C LEU A 75 4.98 -3.08 8.59
N TYR A 76 5.01 -4.35 8.95
CA TYR A 76 5.03 -5.46 8.01
C TYR A 76 3.60 -5.83 7.64
N VAL A 77 3.17 -5.50 6.42
CA VAL A 77 1.89 -5.98 5.89
C VAL A 77 2.14 -7.32 5.21
N THR A 78 1.67 -8.41 5.83
CA THR A 78 2.03 -9.77 5.43
C THR A 78 0.92 -10.47 4.67
N ASP A 79 1.31 -11.25 3.66
CA ASP A 79 0.42 -12.11 2.91
C ASP A 79 0.21 -13.49 3.58
N TYR A 80 -0.63 -14.32 2.94
CA TYR A 80 -0.98 -15.62 3.52
C TYR A 80 0.19 -16.62 3.49
N PRO A 81 0.97 -16.79 2.39
CA PRO A 81 2.13 -17.66 2.37
C PRO A 81 3.19 -17.32 3.41
N VAL A 82 3.46 -16.04 3.63
CA VAL A 82 4.49 -15.58 4.58
C VAL A 82 4.05 -15.80 6.01
N ILE A 83 2.83 -15.43 6.38
CA ILE A 83 2.36 -15.64 7.76
C ILE A 83 2.17 -17.12 8.09
N ASP A 84 1.93 -17.97 7.09
CA ASP A 84 1.78 -19.43 7.22
C ASP A 84 3.13 -20.17 7.17
N ASP A 85 4.24 -19.51 6.79
CA ASP A 85 5.57 -20.12 6.76
C ASP A 85 6.06 -20.41 8.19
N PRO A 86 6.47 -21.68 8.49
CA PRO A 86 6.82 -22.10 9.84
C PRO A 86 8.08 -21.42 10.43
N ARG A 87 8.84 -20.68 9.62
CA ARG A 87 10.03 -19.94 10.04
C ARG A 87 9.76 -18.45 10.16
N VAL A 88 9.07 -17.87 9.15
CA VAL A 88 8.86 -16.42 9.06
C VAL A 88 7.66 -15.97 9.90
N GLY A 89 6.57 -16.72 9.94
CA GLY A 89 5.42 -16.40 10.78
C GLY A 89 5.77 -16.23 12.27
N PRO A 90 6.45 -17.20 12.92
CA PRO A 90 6.90 -17.03 14.30
C PRO A 90 7.89 -15.88 14.53
N MET A 91 8.75 -15.57 13.55
CA MET A 91 9.66 -14.42 13.62
C MET A 91 8.91 -13.09 13.64
N LEU A 92 7.88 -12.94 12.80
CA LEU A 92 7.00 -11.76 12.80
C LEU A 92 6.24 -11.63 14.14
N ALA A 93 5.78 -12.76 14.69
CA ALA A 93 5.12 -12.81 15.99
C ALA A 93 6.03 -12.34 17.13
N GLU A 94 7.30 -12.78 17.12
CA GLU A 94 8.32 -12.35 18.09
C GLU A 94 8.56 -10.84 18.03
N TRP A 95 8.79 -10.28 16.85
CA TRP A 95 9.02 -8.83 16.70
C TRP A 95 7.81 -8.00 17.15
N GLN A 96 6.61 -8.50 16.90
CA GLN A 96 5.40 -7.83 17.39
C GLN A 96 5.25 -7.91 18.91
N ALA A 97 5.59 -9.06 19.52
CA ALA A 97 5.53 -9.25 20.97
C ALA A 97 6.57 -8.39 21.71
N GLU A 98 7.71 -8.14 21.08
CA GLU A 98 8.78 -7.28 21.58
C GLU A 98 8.57 -5.78 21.31
N ASP A 99 7.44 -5.40 20.72
CA ASP A 99 7.11 -4.02 20.32
C ASP A 99 8.09 -3.41 19.28
N GLU A 100 8.75 -4.26 18.51
CA GLU A 100 9.74 -3.87 17.51
C GLU A 100 9.16 -3.70 16.10
N ALA A 101 7.99 -4.27 15.84
CA ALA A 101 7.25 -4.15 14.60
C ALA A 101 5.74 -4.20 14.84
N ASP A 102 4.98 -3.65 13.89
CA ASP A 102 3.54 -3.92 13.77
C ASP A 102 3.31 -4.88 12.59
N ILE A 103 2.31 -5.77 12.75
CA ILE A 103 1.94 -6.73 11.70
C ILE A 103 0.55 -6.37 11.19
N GLY A 104 0.45 -6.15 9.87
CA GLY A 104 -0.78 -5.90 9.14
C GLY A 104 -1.07 -7.00 8.12
N ALA A 105 -2.20 -6.89 7.42
CA ALA A 105 -2.61 -7.83 6.39
C ALA A 105 -2.33 -7.31 4.98
N HIS A 106 -1.82 -8.18 4.08
CA HIS A 106 -1.55 -7.92 2.68
C HIS A 106 -2.17 -9.01 1.80
N CYS A 107 -3.31 -8.74 1.18
CA CYS A 107 -4.07 -9.80 0.50
C CYS A 107 -3.64 -9.94 -0.96
N HIS A 108 -2.96 -11.05 -1.28
CA HIS A 108 -2.73 -11.55 -2.64
C HIS A 108 -3.77 -12.60 -2.99
N PRO A 109 -4.82 -12.28 -3.77
CA PRO A 109 -5.95 -13.20 -3.99
C PRO A 109 -5.55 -14.59 -4.49
N TRP A 110 -4.57 -14.68 -5.38
CA TRP A 110 -4.19 -15.94 -6.03
C TRP A 110 -3.56 -16.97 -5.08
N VAL A 111 -2.91 -16.51 -3.99
CA VAL A 111 -2.29 -17.39 -2.98
C VAL A 111 -3.02 -17.39 -1.63
N ASN A 112 -4.01 -16.50 -1.46
CA ASN A 112 -4.81 -16.38 -0.23
C ASN A 112 -6.10 -17.23 -0.34
N PRO A 113 -6.37 -18.18 0.58
CA PRO A 113 -7.61 -18.94 0.59
C PRO A 113 -8.84 -18.06 0.93
N PRO A 114 -10.07 -18.50 0.49
CA PRO A 114 -10.38 -19.69 -0.28
C PRO A 114 -10.05 -19.50 -1.77
N HIS A 115 -9.76 -20.60 -2.47
CA HIS A 115 -9.36 -20.59 -3.88
C HIS A 115 -10.55 -20.91 -4.78
N GLU A 116 -11.53 -19.99 -4.85
CA GLU A 116 -12.80 -20.19 -5.59
C GLU A 116 -12.80 -19.50 -6.95
N GLU A 117 -12.02 -18.41 -7.11
CA GLU A 117 -11.91 -17.68 -8.36
C GLU A 117 -11.00 -18.36 -9.37
N ALA A 118 -11.19 -18.04 -10.66
CA ALA A 118 -10.20 -18.32 -11.68
C ALA A 118 -8.99 -17.40 -11.49
N VAL A 119 -7.78 -17.95 -11.53
CA VAL A 119 -6.55 -17.16 -11.48
C VAL A 119 -6.39 -16.37 -12.78
N SER A 120 -6.31 -15.07 -12.70
CA SER A 120 -6.14 -14.16 -13.83
C SER A 120 -5.56 -12.82 -13.40
N ALA A 121 -5.09 -12.01 -14.35
CA ALA A 121 -4.63 -10.66 -14.08
C ALA A 121 -5.73 -9.79 -13.43
N THR A 122 -6.97 -9.87 -13.93
CA THR A 122 -8.12 -9.14 -13.37
C THR A 122 -8.42 -9.57 -11.93
N ASN A 123 -8.46 -10.88 -11.66
CA ASN A 123 -8.78 -11.43 -10.33
C ASN A 123 -7.59 -11.37 -9.34
N SER A 124 -6.41 -10.92 -9.80
CA SER A 124 -5.29 -10.63 -8.91
C SER A 124 -5.48 -9.33 -8.11
N PHE A 125 -6.42 -8.48 -8.51
CA PHE A 125 -6.90 -7.35 -7.73
C PHE A 125 -8.07 -7.80 -6.85
N ALA A 126 -7.91 -7.80 -5.53
CA ALA A 126 -8.92 -8.30 -4.59
C ALA A 126 -10.29 -7.62 -4.76
N GLY A 127 -10.28 -6.31 -5.02
CA GLY A 127 -11.49 -5.53 -5.23
C GLY A 127 -12.28 -5.83 -6.51
N ASN A 128 -11.76 -6.66 -7.42
CA ASN A 128 -12.47 -7.17 -8.59
C ASN A 128 -13.23 -8.46 -8.32
N LEU A 129 -12.98 -9.09 -7.17
CA LEU A 129 -13.67 -10.31 -6.78
C LEU A 129 -15.13 -10.01 -6.35
N PRO A 130 -16.03 -11.02 -6.41
CA PRO A 130 -17.31 -10.90 -5.75
C PRO A 130 -17.14 -10.53 -4.27
N GLU A 131 -17.96 -9.61 -3.77
CA GLU A 131 -17.85 -9.09 -2.40
C GLU A 131 -17.69 -10.16 -1.32
N ALA A 132 -18.48 -11.23 -1.41
CA ALA A 132 -18.42 -12.31 -0.44
C ALA A 132 -17.06 -13.03 -0.43
N LEU A 133 -16.44 -13.19 -1.61
CA LEU A 133 -15.13 -13.82 -1.75
C LEU A 133 -14.00 -12.89 -1.31
N GLU A 134 -14.06 -11.61 -1.66
CA GLU A 134 -13.12 -10.59 -1.17
C GLU A 134 -13.11 -10.56 0.36
N ARG A 135 -14.30 -10.49 0.98
CA ARG A 135 -14.49 -10.51 2.44
C ARG A 135 -13.91 -11.76 3.07
N GLU A 136 -14.21 -12.92 2.52
CA GLU A 136 -13.76 -14.21 3.06
C GLU A 136 -12.24 -14.34 3.01
N LYS A 137 -11.61 -13.94 1.90
CA LYS A 137 -10.14 -13.93 1.78
C LYS A 137 -9.48 -13.02 2.83
N ILE A 138 -9.96 -11.79 2.96
CA ILE A 138 -9.43 -10.82 3.93
C ILE A 138 -9.67 -11.32 5.36
N SER A 139 -10.84 -11.91 5.65
CA SER A 139 -11.14 -12.49 6.97
C SER A 139 -10.18 -13.62 7.32
N ARG A 140 -9.96 -14.58 6.40
CA ARG A 140 -9.04 -15.71 6.65
C ARG A 140 -7.60 -15.25 6.88
N LEU A 141 -7.15 -14.27 6.12
CA LEU A 141 -5.82 -13.69 6.33
C LEU A 141 -5.71 -13.02 7.70
N ARG A 142 -6.68 -12.17 8.06
CA ARG A 142 -6.76 -11.53 9.38
C ARG A 142 -6.70 -12.55 10.51
N ASP A 143 -7.52 -13.60 10.39
CA ASP A 143 -7.64 -14.63 11.42
C ASP A 143 -6.37 -15.46 11.52
N ARG A 144 -5.70 -15.75 10.38
CA ARG A 144 -4.41 -16.44 10.39
C ARG A 144 -3.30 -15.60 11.02
N ILE A 145 -3.26 -14.31 10.74
CA ILE A 145 -2.33 -13.38 11.41
C ILE A 145 -2.60 -13.39 12.92
N ALA A 146 -3.85 -13.27 13.34
CA ALA A 146 -4.22 -13.28 14.76
C ALA A 146 -3.83 -14.60 15.45
N GLU A 147 -4.00 -15.74 14.78
CA GLU A 147 -3.61 -17.06 15.29
C GLU A 147 -2.11 -17.16 15.52
N VAL A 148 -1.30 -16.71 14.54
CA VAL A 148 0.16 -16.81 14.61
C VAL A 148 0.78 -15.80 15.57
N THR A 149 0.29 -14.55 15.55
CA THR A 149 0.89 -13.45 16.31
C THR A 149 0.25 -13.22 17.68
N GLY A 150 -0.90 -13.84 17.94
CA GLY A 150 -1.70 -13.59 19.16
C GLY A 150 -2.41 -12.23 19.17
N LYS A 151 -2.35 -11.44 18.09
CA LYS A 151 -2.93 -10.11 17.99
C LYS A 151 -3.65 -9.91 16.67
N THR A 152 -4.91 -9.48 16.71
CA THR A 152 -5.67 -9.16 15.50
C THR A 152 -5.06 -7.94 14.81
N PRO A 153 -4.73 -8.04 13.51
CA PRO A 153 -4.19 -6.91 12.77
C PRO A 153 -5.24 -5.81 12.60
N VAL A 154 -4.80 -4.56 12.71
CA VAL A 154 -5.65 -3.38 12.51
C VAL A 154 -5.30 -2.61 11.25
N SER A 155 -4.22 -2.99 10.56
CA SER A 155 -3.71 -2.37 9.35
C SER A 155 -3.85 -3.30 8.16
N PHE A 156 -4.20 -2.74 6.99
CA PHE A 156 -4.40 -3.47 5.74
C PHE A 156 -3.70 -2.77 4.57
N ARG A 157 -3.26 -3.56 3.61
CA ARG A 157 -2.90 -3.15 2.26
C ARG A 157 -3.37 -4.20 1.26
N ALA A 158 -4.11 -3.78 0.24
CA ALA A 158 -4.46 -4.68 -0.85
C ALA A 158 -3.23 -5.01 -1.70
N GLY A 159 -3.05 -6.28 -2.05
CA GLY A 159 -2.07 -6.71 -3.04
C GLY A 159 -2.27 -5.96 -4.35
N ARG A 160 -1.19 -5.56 -5.00
CA ARG A 160 -1.23 -4.73 -6.21
C ARG A 160 -2.02 -3.43 -6.04
N TYR A 161 -2.22 -2.96 -4.79
CA TYR A 161 -3.08 -1.80 -4.49
C TYR A 161 -4.55 -1.98 -4.92
N GLY A 162 -4.99 -3.23 -5.07
CA GLY A 162 -6.20 -3.65 -5.76
C GLY A 162 -7.49 -3.54 -4.95
N VAL A 163 -7.84 -2.34 -4.49
CA VAL A 163 -9.10 -2.08 -3.81
C VAL A 163 -10.27 -1.95 -4.79
N GLY A 164 -11.48 -2.26 -4.30
CA GLY A 164 -12.72 -2.20 -5.07
C GLY A 164 -13.84 -1.44 -4.35
N PRO A 165 -15.06 -1.51 -4.88
CA PRO A 165 -16.19 -0.74 -4.38
C PRO A 165 -16.63 -1.15 -2.97
N ASN A 166 -16.27 -2.35 -2.53
CA ASN A 166 -16.70 -2.92 -1.25
C ASN A 166 -15.58 -2.95 -0.20
N THR A 167 -14.31 -2.79 -0.62
CA THR A 167 -13.13 -2.99 0.22
C THR A 167 -13.19 -2.14 1.51
N GLY A 168 -13.51 -0.85 1.42
CA GLY A 168 -13.56 0.03 2.60
C GLY A 168 -14.58 -0.43 3.64
N ARG A 169 -15.77 -0.86 3.22
CA ARG A 169 -16.79 -1.42 4.10
C ARG A 169 -16.37 -2.77 4.67
N ILE A 170 -15.81 -3.65 3.85
CA ILE A 170 -15.28 -4.94 4.30
C ILE A 170 -14.24 -4.76 5.39
N LEU A 171 -13.28 -3.86 5.21
CA LEU A 171 -12.23 -3.58 6.18
C LEU A 171 -12.81 -3.07 7.51
N THR A 172 -13.74 -2.12 7.45
CA THR A 172 -14.40 -1.58 8.65
C THR A 172 -15.17 -2.67 9.40
N ASP A 173 -15.97 -3.48 8.70
CA ASP A 173 -16.74 -4.58 9.28
C ASP A 173 -15.84 -5.64 9.94
N LEU A 174 -14.65 -5.87 9.38
CA LEU A 174 -13.66 -6.80 9.92
C LEU A 174 -12.78 -6.20 11.03
N GLY A 175 -12.99 -4.93 11.41
CA GLY A 175 -12.30 -4.28 12.51
C GLY A 175 -10.94 -3.68 12.15
N PHE A 176 -10.59 -3.56 10.87
CA PHE A 176 -9.43 -2.78 10.45
C PHE A 176 -9.66 -1.28 10.71
N GLN A 177 -8.61 -0.58 11.09
CA GLN A 177 -8.63 0.83 11.44
C GLN A 177 -7.80 1.67 10.47
N LEU A 178 -6.84 1.03 9.78
CA LEU A 178 -5.89 1.66 8.88
C LEU A 178 -5.85 0.89 7.56
N ASP A 179 -6.04 1.61 6.46
CA ASP A 179 -5.70 1.15 5.12
C ASP A 179 -4.52 1.95 4.57
N THR A 180 -3.69 1.32 3.78
CA THR A 180 -2.57 1.95 3.10
C THR A 180 -2.43 1.43 1.67
N SER A 181 -3.60 1.20 1.03
CA SER A 181 -3.67 0.68 -0.33
C SER A 181 -3.62 1.76 -1.40
N VAL A 182 -3.93 3.03 -1.07
CA VAL A 182 -3.92 4.09 -2.08
C VAL A 182 -2.49 4.48 -2.43
N ARG A 183 -2.07 4.15 -3.66
CA ARG A 183 -0.82 4.65 -4.22
C ARG A 183 -1.08 5.94 -4.99
N SER A 184 -1.06 7.05 -4.28
CA SER A 184 -1.39 8.37 -4.85
C SER A 184 -0.63 8.67 -6.13
N ARG A 185 -1.33 9.27 -7.12
CA ARG A 185 -0.77 9.70 -8.41
C ARG A 185 -0.42 8.55 -9.38
N PHE A 186 -0.89 7.32 -9.12
CA PHE A 186 -0.72 6.17 -10.01
C PHE A 186 -2.07 5.72 -10.58
N ASP A 187 -2.04 5.17 -11.79
CA ASP A 187 -3.19 4.64 -12.51
C ASP A 187 -2.91 3.19 -12.91
N TYR A 188 -3.74 2.28 -12.43
CA TYR A 188 -3.69 0.84 -12.72
C TYR A 188 -4.86 0.40 -13.60
N SER A 189 -5.68 1.34 -14.11
CA SER A 189 -6.87 1.02 -14.90
C SER A 189 -6.56 0.27 -16.21
N GLY A 190 -5.34 0.45 -16.73
CA GLY A 190 -4.86 -0.32 -17.88
C GLY A 190 -4.67 -1.82 -17.63
N GLU A 191 -4.68 -2.24 -16.37
CA GLU A 191 -4.52 -3.63 -15.92
C GLU A 191 -5.78 -4.12 -15.16
N ASP A 192 -6.92 -3.48 -15.34
CA ASP A 192 -8.17 -3.68 -14.58
C ASP A 192 -8.08 -3.31 -13.07
N GLY A 193 -7.04 -2.59 -12.67
CA GLY A 193 -6.86 -2.09 -11.30
C GLY A 193 -7.49 -0.70 -11.08
N PRO A 194 -7.35 -0.14 -9.86
CA PRO A 194 -7.88 1.17 -9.53
C PRO A 194 -7.08 2.33 -10.15
N ASP A 195 -7.76 3.44 -10.42
CA ASP A 195 -7.14 4.70 -10.79
C ASP A 195 -6.98 5.62 -9.56
N PHE A 196 -5.75 5.82 -9.13
CA PHE A 196 -5.36 6.74 -8.05
C PHE A 196 -4.66 8.00 -8.56
N SER A 197 -4.70 8.27 -9.85
CA SER A 197 -3.96 9.38 -10.48
C SER A 197 -4.29 10.74 -9.88
N GLY A 198 -5.53 10.91 -9.45
CA GLY A 198 -6.01 12.14 -8.82
C GLY A 198 -6.14 12.08 -7.30
N MET A 199 -5.61 11.05 -6.64
CA MET A 199 -5.72 10.89 -5.19
C MET A 199 -4.68 11.71 -4.44
N PRO A 200 -5.05 12.29 -3.28
CA PRO A 200 -4.14 13.11 -2.47
C PRO A 200 -3.08 12.27 -1.78
N VAL A 201 -2.00 12.93 -1.33
CA VAL A 201 -0.92 12.30 -0.53
C VAL A 201 -1.09 12.53 0.99
N LYS A 202 -2.14 13.25 1.39
CA LYS A 202 -2.44 13.51 2.81
C LYS A 202 -3.37 12.44 3.34
N PRO A 203 -3.26 12.01 4.61
CA PRO A 203 -4.17 11.03 5.19
C PRO A 203 -5.58 11.60 5.35
N TRP A 204 -6.59 10.71 5.23
CA TRP A 204 -8.00 11.07 5.44
C TRP A 204 -8.79 9.94 6.11
N ARG A 205 -9.99 10.27 6.58
CA ARG A 205 -10.94 9.30 7.13
C ARG A 205 -11.95 8.92 6.07
N MET A 206 -12.32 7.66 6.07
CA MET A 206 -13.27 7.10 5.11
C MET A 206 -14.01 5.89 5.68
N GLY A 207 -14.81 5.25 4.82
CA GLY A 207 -15.61 4.10 5.19
C GLY A 207 -16.83 4.48 6.04
N PRO A 208 -17.65 3.49 6.45
CA PRO A 208 -18.78 3.69 7.32
C PRO A 208 -18.37 4.45 8.59
N ASP A 209 -19.13 5.50 8.90
CA ASP A 209 -18.88 6.36 10.06
C ASP A 209 -17.48 6.99 10.12
N LYS A 210 -16.77 7.04 9.00
CA LYS A 210 -15.38 7.52 8.91
C LYS A 210 -14.43 6.80 9.88
N ALA A 211 -14.68 5.51 10.09
CA ALA A 211 -13.95 4.68 11.04
C ALA A 211 -12.58 4.22 10.52
N LEU A 212 -12.41 4.17 9.19
CA LEU A 212 -11.16 3.77 8.55
C LEU A 212 -10.29 4.99 8.25
N ILE A 213 -9.01 4.88 8.53
CA ILE A 213 -8.00 5.87 8.12
C ILE A 213 -7.29 5.35 6.89
N GLU A 214 -7.29 6.14 5.83
CA GLU A 214 -6.42 5.92 4.68
C GLU A 214 -5.10 6.65 4.85
N LEU A 215 -4.00 5.91 4.78
CA LEU A 215 -2.62 6.42 4.74
C LEU A 215 -2.02 6.14 3.35
N PRO A 216 -2.14 7.08 2.41
CA PRO A 216 -1.65 6.84 1.06
C PRO A 216 -0.11 6.78 1.02
N LEU A 217 0.40 5.93 0.12
CA LEU A 217 1.84 5.89 -0.16
C LEU A 217 2.31 7.25 -0.69
N SER A 218 3.37 7.75 -0.08
CA SER A 218 3.87 9.08 -0.41
C SER A 218 4.53 9.11 -1.78
N THR A 219 4.01 9.96 -2.66
CA THR A 219 4.53 10.17 -4.02
C THR A 219 4.67 11.66 -4.28
N ALA A 220 5.84 12.11 -4.69
CA ALA A 220 6.11 13.49 -5.04
C ALA A 220 6.05 13.73 -6.54
N TYR A 221 5.60 14.92 -6.94
CA TYR A 221 6.00 15.52 -8.20
C TYR A 221 7.17 16.46 -7.95
N VAL A 222 8.23 16.31 -8.75
CA VAL A 222 9.47 17.07 -8.63
C VAL A 222 9.87 17.63 -10.00
N GLY A 223 10.40 18.84 -10.03
CA GLY A 223 10.82 19.53 -11.25
C GLY A 223 10.14 20.88 -11.43
N ALA A 224 10.50 21.60 -12.49
CA ALA A 224 10.01 22.96 -12.74
C ALA A 224 8.48 23.05 -12.92
N LEU A 225 7.84 21.95 -13.36
CA LEU A 225 6.40 21.86 -13.57
C LEU A 225 5.64 21.25 -12.37
N ALA A 226 6.32 20.90 -11.28
CA ALA A 226 5.69 20.27 -10.12
C ALA A 226 4.58 21.13 -9.49
N GLY A 227 4.70 22.47 -9.57
CA GLY A 227 3.75 23.42 -9.02
C GLY A 227 2.48 23.66 -9.88
N ILE A 228 2.35 23.04 -11.05
CA ILE A 228 1.15 23.22 -11.91
C ILE A 228 -0.10 22.62 -11.29
N GLY A 229 0.05 21.78 -10.27
CA GLY A 229 -1.03 21.17 -9.51
C GLY A 229 -1.46 19.79 -10.02
N ASP A 230 -1.99 19.01 -9.11
CA ASP A 230 -2.38 17.63 -9.34
C ASP A 230 -3.46 17.46 -10.43
N THR A 231 -4.20 18.53 -10.76
CA THR A 231 -5.28 18.48 -11.77
C THR A 231 -4.77 18.27 -13.19
N PHE A 232 -3.60 18.81 -13.53
CA PHE A 232 -3.05 18.70 -14.89
C PHE A 232 -1.99 17.61 -15.02
N LEU A 233 -1.31 17.27 -13.93
CA LEU A 233 -0.19 16.36 -13.94
C LEU A 233 -0.57 14.88 -14.20
N PRO A 234 -1.71 14.37 -13.74
CA PRO A 234 -2.11 13.00 -14.05
C PRO A 234 -2.11 12.71 -15.56
N ALA A 235 -2.70 13.59 -16.37
CA ALA A 235 -2.75 13.42 -17.82
C ALA A 235 -1.36 13.44 -18.48
N LEU A 236 -0.36 14.09 -17.86
CA LEU A 236 1.01 14.20 -18.39
C LEU A 236 1.91 13.04 -17.94
N THR A 237 1.53 12.32 -16.86
CA THR A 237 2.38 11.31 -16.22
C THR A 237 1.86 9.88 -16.35
N GLN A 238 0.71 9.67 -16.99
CA GLN A 238 0.06 8.36 -17.14
C GLN A 238 0.72 7.45 -18.20
N GLY A 239 1.97 7.70 -18.54
CA GLY A 239 2.71 6.88 -19.50
C GLY A 239 2.80 7.50 -20.90
N GLY A 240 3.50 6.80 -21.78
CA GLY A 240 3.74 7.24 -23.15
C GLY A 240 5.01 8.11 -23.33
N LEU A 241 5.28 8.46 -24.58
CA LEU A 241 6.49 9.18 -24.97
C LEU A 241 6.61 10.56 -24.28
N ALA A 242 5.49 11.27 -24.10
CA ALA A 242 5.47 12.58 -23.46
C ALA A 242 5.90 12.52 -21.98
N ALA A 243 5.38 11.55 -21.22
CA ALA A 243 5.77 11.34 -19.82
C ALA A 243 7.26 10.99 -19.69
N GLY A 244 7.76 10.14 -20.59
CA GLY A 244 9.18 9.77 -20.64
C GLY A 244 10.09 10.96 -20.95
N LEU A 245 9.70 11.83 -21.89
CA LEU A 245 10.45 13.04 -22.23
C LEU A 245 10.46 14.06 -21.09
N LEU A 246 9.31 14.30 -20.44
CA LEU A 246 9.21 15.20 -19.29
C LEU A 246 10.07 14.71 -18.12
N SER A 247 10.05 13.41 -17.84
CA SER A 247 10.87 12.81 -16.79
C SER A 247 12.38 12.96 -17.09
N ARG A 248 12.81 12.63 -18.30
CA ARG A 248 14.23 12.72 -18.73
C ARG A 248 14.75 14.16 -18.78
N SER A 249 13.90 15.12 -19.12
CA SER A 249 14.26 16.55 -19.11
C SER A 249 14.37 17.14 -17.72
N GLY A 250 13.91 16.42 -16.68
CA GLY A 250 13.83 16.94 -15.30
C GLY A 250 12.74 17.98 -15.08
N LEU A 251 11.91 18.26 -16.10
CA LEU A 251 10.81 19.23 -15.98
C LEU A 251 9.71 18.73 -15.06
N LEU A 252 9.43 17.43 -15.11
CA LEU A 252 8.44 16.79 -14.23
C LEU A 252 8.79 15.32 -14.02
N GLN A 253 9.00 14.94 -12.76
CA GLN A 253 9.20 13.55 -12.35
C GLN A 253 8.18 13.18 -11.28
N ARG A 254 7.56 12.01 -11.43
CA ARG A 254 6.76 11.37 -10.38
C ARG A 254 7.68 10.42 -9.63
N ILE A 255 7.90 10.66 -8.34
CA ILE A 255 8.83 9.90 -7.51
C ILE A 255 8.07 9.36 -6.29
N PRO A 256 7.79 8.04 -6.23
CA PRO A 256 7.27 7.40 -5.01
C PRO A 256 8.38 7.27 -3.96
N LEU A 257 8.02 7.27 -2.70
CA LEU A 257 8.96 6.98 -1.61
C LEU A 257 9.13 5.46 -1.45
N THR A 258 10.09 4.92 -2.19
CA THR A 258 10.49 3.51 -2.17
C THR A 258 12.00 3.44 -2.49
N PRO A 259 12.75 2.44 -2.03
CA PRO A 259 14.12 2.22 -2.50
C PRO A 259 14.14 1.57 -3.90
N GLU A 260 13.00 1.12 -4.40
CA GLU A 260 12.89 0.34 -5.63
C GLU A 260 12.82 1.25 -6.85
N GLY A 261 13.81 1.14 -7.71
CA GLY A 261 13.85 1.86 -8.99
C GLY A 261 14.13 3.36 -8.90
N ILE A 262 14.45 3.90 -7.71
CA ILE A 262 14.88 5.29 -7.52
C ILE A 262 16.22 5.38 -6.78
N SER A 263 16.97 6.44 -7.04
CA SER A 263 18.22 6.72 -6.33
C SER A 263 17.94 7.46 -5.00
N ALA A 264 18.89 7.37 -4.06
CA ALA A 264 18.82 8.14 -2.79
C ALA A 264 18.65 9.65 -3.05
N THR A 265 19.30 10.21 -4.08
CA THR A 265 19.13 11.63 -4.45
C THR A 265 17.71 11.95 -4.90
N GLN A 266 17.07 11.04 -5.63
CA GLN A 266 15.66 11.21 -6.02
C GLN A 266 14.74 11.11 -4.80
N ALA A 267 14.98 10.16 -3.89
CA ALA A 267 14.24 10.04 -2.65
C ALA A 267 14.32 11.32 -1.80
N ILE A 268 15.53 11.88 -1.61
CA ILE A 268 15.74 13.15 -0.88
C ILE A 268 14.94 14.29 -1.53
N ARG A 269 15.03 14.44 -2.87
CA ARG A 269 14.27 15.47 -3.58
C ARG A 269 12.75 15.30 -3.43
N ALA A 270 12.26 14.05 -3.41
CA ALA A 270 10.86 13.76 -3.17
C ALA A 270 10.43 14.12 -1.74
N ILE A 271 11.25 13.79 -0.74
CA ILE A 271 11.03 14.16 0.67
C ILE A 271 10.96 15.66 0.80
N ASP A 272 11.93 16.40 0.27
CA ASP A 272 11.98 17.87 0.34
C ASP A 272 10.72 18.51 -0.29
N ALA A 273 10.28 17.99 -1.46
CA ALA A 273 9.07 18.47 -2.13
C ALA A 273 7.80 18.19 -1.30
N LEU A 274 7.68 17.02 -0.69
CA LEU A 274 6.54 16.65 0.16
C LEU A 274 6.51 17.50 1.44
N LEU A 275 7.65 17.70 2.09
CA LEU A 275 7.77 18.58 3.26
C LEU A 275 7.43 20.03 2.92
N ALA A 276 7.93 20.53 1.79
CA ALA A 276 7.60 21.88 1.31
C ALA A 276 6.11 22.06 1.01
N SER A 277 5.38 20.98 0.66
CA SER A 277 3.92 20.99 0.50
C SER A 277 3.14 20.96 1.83
N GLY A 278 3.85 20.91 2.97
CA GLY A 278 3.26 20.84 4.31
C GLY A 278 2.84 19.43 4.75
N LEU A 279 3.30 18.38 4.06
CA LEU A 279 3.05 17.00 4.49
C LEU A 279 3.88 16.71 5.75
N LYS A 280 3.22 16.23 6.82
CA LYS A 280 3.86 15.91 8.11
C LYS A 280 4.11 14.41 8.30
N LEU A 281 3.40 13.56 7.57
CA LEU A 281 3.53 12.11 7.64
C LEU A 281 3.96 11.58 6.26
N LEU A 282 5.14 11.01 6.20
CA LEU A 282 5.71 10.39 5.01
C LEU A 282 5.57 8.87 5.13
N VAL A 283 4.97 8.24 4.14
CA VAL A 283 4.85 6.78 4.05
C VAL A 283 5.84 6.26 3.01
N PHE A 284 6.82 5.52 3.48
CA PHE A 284 7.83 4.85 2.67
C PHE A 284 7.49 3.36 2.58
N SER A 285 7.55 2.77 1.39
CA SER A 285 7.15 1.38 1.18
C SER A 285 8.12 0.65 0.26
N PHE A 286 8.35 -0.63 0.54
CA PHE A 286 9.07 -1.54 -0.35
C PHE A 286 8.65 -3.00 -0.09
N HIS A 287 9.06 -3.93 -0.97
CA HIS A 287 8.70 -5.33 -0.90
C HIS A 287 9.82 -6.15 -0.23
N SER A 288 9.45 -7.09 0.64
CA SER A 288 10.39 -7.92 1.40
C SER A 288 11.38 -8.70 0.53
N PRO A 289 11.04 -9.16 -0.69
CA PRO A 289 12.02 -9.82 -1.56
C PRO A 289 13.19 -8.93 -2.01
N THR A 290 13.15 -7.62 -1.74
CA THR A 290 14.25 -6.68 -2.06
C THR A 290 15.26 -6.48 -0.93
N LEU A 291 15.04 -7.10 0.24
CA LEU A 291 15.93 -7.05 1.40
C LEU A 291 17.21 -7.88 1.26
#